data_801eda11bb93af4be2c16708bfe3f0ac
#
_entry.id   801eda11bb93af4be2c16708bfe3f0ac
#
_cell.length_a   1.000
_cell.length_b   1.000
_cell.length_c   1.000
_cell.angle_alpha   90.00
_cell.angle_beta   90.00
_cell.angle_gamma   90.00
#
_symmetry.space_group_name_H-M   'P 1'
#
loop_
_entity.id
_entity.type
_entity.pdbx_description
1 polymer ?
#
loop_
_entity_poly.entity_id
_entity_poly.type
_entity_poly.pdbx_seq_one_letter_code
_entity_poly.pdbx_strand_id
1 'polypeptide(L)'
;GRMITPTDLPALTPDITTLYFGGISLCNIPAADTYLALAERETSKCVIMLDPNIRPGFITDEAAYRTRLSAIFAVADIIKVSDEDLEWLIPGTADIMSKLAQLQAGRQAVMILTCGKDGARALLPDGTDVAVSVPPAVVVDTVGAGDTFNAGVLAHLHSEQSLTKAAIRQLRGAHMTKALEFGAKVAAVTVARAGANPPWRHEISDA
;
A
#
# COMPACT_ATOMS: atom_id res chain seq x y z
N GLY A 1 4.68 3.76 19.36
CA GLY A 1 3.93 2.60 18.90
C GLY A 1 4.46 1.23 19.32
N ARG A 2 5.73 1.08 19.79
CA ARG A 2 6.32 -0.25 20.05
C ARG A 2 5.65 -1.04 21.20
N MET A 3 4.98 -0.35 22.11
CA MET A 3 4.42 -0.95 23.35
C MET A 3 2.93 -1.21 23.27
N ILE A 4 2.29 -1.01 22.13
CA ILE A 4 0.86 -1.27 21.93
C ILE A 4 0.60 -2.77 22.03
N THR A 5 -0.41 -3.13 22.81
CA THR A 5 -0.88 -4.51 23.01
C THR A 5 -2.32 -4.66 22.53
N PRO A 6 -2.85 -5.88 22.34
CA PRO A 6 -4.24 -6.08 21.90
C PRO A 6 -5.29 -5.41 22.80
N THR A 7 -4.99 -5.19 24.08
CA THR A 7 -5.88 -4.51 25.02
C THR A 7 -5.97 -2.99 24.77
N ASP A 8 -5.01 -2.42 24.04
CA ASP A 8 -5.00 -1.00 23.69
C ASP A 8 -5.79 -0.71 22.41
N LEU A 9 -6.22 -1.76 21.69
CA LEU A 9 -6.97 -1.61 20.45
C LEU A 9 -8.40 -1.14 20.71
N PRO A 10 -8.81 0.02 20.18
CA PRO A 10 -10.20 0.49 20.32
C PRO A 10 -11.16 -0.37 19.52
N ALA A 11 -12.43 -0.33 19.88
CA ALA A 11 -13.50 -0.72 18.99
C ALA A 11 -13.59 0.31 17.87
N LEU A 12 -13.63 -0.13 16.62
CA LEU A 12 -13.77 0.79 15.49
C LEU A 12 -15.23 1.21 15.33
N THR A 13 -15.43 2.49 15.03
CA THR A 13 -16.74 3.03 14.70
C THR A 13 -17.14 2.63 13.27
N PRO A 14 -18.45 2.54 12.94
CA PRO A 14 -18.91 2.07 11.62
C PRO A 14 -18.50 2.94 10.42
N ASP A 15 -18.05 4.18 10.66
CA ASP A 15 -17.56 5.10 9.65
C ASP A 15 -16.11 4.80 9.21
N ILE A 16 -15.37 3.99 9.98
CA ILE A 16 -14.05 3.51 9.59
C ILE A 16 -14.21 2.34 8.62
N THR A 17 -13.98 2.59 7.35
CA THR A 17 -14.14 1.60 6.27
C THR A 17 -12.80 1.02 5.79
N THR A 18 -11.68 1.63 6.14
CA THR A 18 -10.35 1.24 5.64
C THR A 18 -9.30 1.37 6.72
N LEU A 19 -8.40 0.39 6.79
CA LEU A 19 -7.20 0.40 7.62
C LEU A 19 -5.98 0.29 6.72
N TYR A 20 -5.01 1.20 6.92
CA TYR A 20 -3.72 1.19 6.26
C TYR A 20 -2.63 0.75 7.23
N PHE A 21 -1.81 -0.20 6.80
CA PHE A 21 -0.68 -0.72 7.57
C PHE A 21 0.63 -0.50 6.82
N GLY A 22 1.59 0.16 7.48
CA GLY A 22 2.96 0.28 7.02
C GLY A 22 3.86 -0.80 7.63
N GLY A 23 4.72 -1.40 6.83
CA GLY A 23 5.49 -2.59 7.20
C GLY A 23 6.49 -2.41 8.35
N ILE A 24 6.98 -1.19 8.58
CA ILE A 24 7.85 -0.90 9.73
C ILE A 24 7.17 -1.20 11.07
N SER A 25 5.84 -1.05 11.11
CA SER A 25 5.01 -1.38 12.28
C SER A 25 4.98 -2.88 12.58
N LEU A 26 5.35 -3.72 11.62
CA LEU A 26 5.38 -5.18 11.75
C LEU A 26 6.74 -5.74 12.18
N CYS A 27 7.75 -4.88 12.45
CA CYS A 27 9.10 -5.32 12.83
C CYS A 27 9.23 -5.67 14.31
N ASN A 28 8.53 -4.94 15.19
CA ASN A 28 8.79 -5.00 16.63
C ASN A 28 7.58 -5.44 17.43
N ILE A 29 7.73 -6.51 18.21
CA ILE A 29 6.74 -6.96 19.20
C ILE A 29 6.77 -6.05 20.45
N PRO A 30 5.64 -5.91 21.20
CA PRO A 30 4.33 -6.54 20.96
C PRO A 30 3.47 -5.84 19.90
N ALA A 31 3.86 -4.64 19.44
CA ALA A 31 3.05 -3.85 18.51
C ALA A 31 2.80 -4.57 17.17
N ALA A 32 3.80 -5.28 16.64
CA ALA A 32 3.67 -6.01 15.38
C ALA A 32 2.55 -7.07 15.42
N ASP A 33 2.49 -7.84 16.50
CA ASP A 33 1.45 -8.86 16.69
C ASP A 33 0.09 -8.21 16.95
N THR A 34 0.08 -7.05 17.59
CA THR A 34 -1.13 -6.24 17.84
C THR A 34 -1.72 -5.70 16.53
N TYR A 35 -0.88 -5.18 15.62
CA TYR A 35 -1.36 -4.70 14.31
C TYR A 35 -1.87 -5.84 13.43
N LEU A 36 -1.21 -7.01 13.47
CA LEU A 36 -1.72 -8.20 12.80
C LEU A 36 -3.09 -8.60 13.36
N ALA A 37 -3.24 -8.68 14.68
CA ALA A 37 -4.52 -8.99 15.32
C ALA A 37 -5.62 -7.98 14.97
N LEU A 38 -5.29 -6.67 14.81
CA LEU A 38 -6.23 -5.67 14.34
C LEU A 38 -6.67 -5.93 12.90
N ALA A 39 -5.74 -6.22 12.00
CA ALA A 39 -6.04 -6.52 10.61
C ALA A 39 -6.95 -7.74 10.49
N GLU A 40 -6.64 -8.82 11.20
CA GLU A 40 -7.45 -10.05 11.24
C GLU A 40 -8.84 -9.82 11.83
N ARG A 41 -8.95 -9.05 12.92
CA ARG A 41 -10.23 -8.72 13.57
C ARG A 41 -11.17 -7.95 12.65
N GLU A 42 -10.64 -7.01 11.87
CA GLU A 42 -11.45 -6.06 11.09
C GLU A 42 -11.57 -6.43 9.60
N THR A 43 -10.87 -7.48 9.13
CA THR A 43 -10.86 -7.85 7.70
C THR A 43 -12.23 -8.16 7.11
N SER A 44 -13.23 -8.50 7.92
CA SER A 44 -14.61 -8.71 7.44
C SER A 44 -15.39 -7.42 7.19
N LYS A 45 -14.95 -6.29 7.77
CA LYS A 45 -15.66 -5.00 7.77
C LYS A 45 -14.91 -3.92 7.02
N CYS A 46 -13.59 -3.85 7.23
CA CYS A 46 -12.74 -2.80 6.67
C CYS A 46 -11.92 -3.32 5.49
N VAL A 47 -11.70 -2.47 4.51
CA VAL A 47 -10.65 -2.68 3.49
C VAL A 47 -9.29 -2.63 4.20
N ILE A 48 -8.48 -3.64 4.00
CA ILE A 48 -7.13 -3.71 4.55
C ILE A 48 -6.15 -3.38 3.44
N MET A 49 -5.42 -2.29 3.59
CA MET A 49 -4.30 -1.94 2.71
C MET A 49 -2.98 -2.12 3.45
N LEU A 50 -2.04 -2.80 2.81
CA LEU A 50 -0.69 -2.99 3.31
C LEU A 50 0.33 -2.41 2.34
N ASP A 51 1.28 -1.64 2.85
CA ASP A 51 2.56 -1.31 2.22
C ASP A 51 3.67 -1.89 3.09
N PRO A 52 4.30 -3.02 2.74
CA PRO A 52 5.37 -3.60 3.54
C PRO A 52 6.56 -2.66 3.70
N ASN A 53 6.84 -1.83 2.69
CA ASN A 53 7.87 -0.78 2.75
C ASN A 53 9.12 -1.27 3.49
N ILE A 54 9.69 -2.38 2.98
CA ILE A 54 10.66 -3.22 3.69
C ILE A 54 11.94 -2.44 3.96
N ARG A 55 12.37 -2.49 5.20
CA ARG A 55 13.63 -1.89 5.66
C ARG A 55 14.44 -2.94 6.41
N PRO A 56 15.30 -3.71 5.74
CA PRO A 56 16.02 -4.82 6.36
C PRO A 56 16.75 -4.45 7.65
N GLY A 57 17.28 -3.23 7.75
CA GLY A 57 17.95 -2.73 8.94
C GLY A 57 17.09 -2.61 10.21
N PHE A 58 15.78 -2.67 10.09
CA PHE A 58 14.85 -2.68 11.25
C PHE A 58 14.33 -4.08 11.59
N ILE A 59 14.64 -5.09 10.78
CA ILE A 59 14.17 -6.46 10.95
C ILE A 59 15.22 -7.21 11.81
N THR A 60 14.87 -7.50 13.05
CA THR A 60 15.74 -8.23 13.99
C THR A 60 15.57 -9.74 13.88
N ASP A 61 14.38 -10.21 13.46
CA ASP A 61 14.03 -11.60 13.23
C ASP A 61 13.26 -11.70 11.90
N GLU A 62 13.99 -12.06 10.84
CA GLU A 62 13.45 -12.15 9.49
C GLU A 62 12.38 -13.23 9.36
N ALA A 63 12.56 -14.38 10.01
CA ALA A 63 11.60 -15.48 9.92
C ALA A 63 10.25 -15.09 10.55
N ALA A 64 10.27 -14.48 11.73
CA ALA A 64 9.08 -13.97 12.40
C ALA A 64 8.44 -12.83 11.58
N TYR A 65 9.23 -11.92 11.02
CA TYR A 65 8.73 -10.84 10.17
C TYR A 65 8.04 -11.38 8.90
N ARG A 66 8.67 -12.33 8.19
CA ARG A 66 8.06 -12.97 7.01
C ARG A 66 6.77 -13.72 7.36
N THR A 67 6.71 -14.36 8.51
CA THR A 67 5.48 -15.02 9.00
C THR A 67 4.36 -14.00 9.19
N ARG A 68 4.61 -12.86 9.85
CA ARG A 68 3.62 -11.78 10.02
C ARG A 68 3.20 -11.17 8.68
N LEU A 69 4.15 -10.91 7.78
CA LEU A 69 3.82 -10.42 6.44
C LEU A 69 2.92 -11.40 5.69
N SER A 70 3.21 -12.69 5.75
CA SER A 70 2.37 -13.70 5.10
C SER A 70 0.95 -13.70 5.67
N ALA A 71 0.80 -13.56 6.98
CA ALA A 71 -0.50 -13.50 7.64
C ALA A 71 -1.30 -12.25 7.24
N ILE A 72 -0.67 -11.07 7.24
CA ILE A 72 -1.39 -9.84 6.85
C ILE A 72 -1.66 -9.79 5.34
N PHE A 73 -0.78 -10.34 4.48
CA PHE A 73 -1.06 -10.52 3.06
C PHE A 73 -2.29 -11.39 2.79
N ALA A 74 -2.56 -12.38 3.65
CA ALA A 74 -3.72 -13.26 3.50
C ALA A 74 -5.06 -12.53 3.73
N VAL A 75 -5.07 -11.45 4.50
CA VAL A 75 -6.28 -10.68 4.83
C VAL A 75 -6.34 -9.32 4.13
N ALA A 76 -5.28 -8.90 3.43
CA ALA A 76 -5.23 -7.64 2.72
C ALA A 76 -6.08 -7.64 1.44
N ASP A 77 -6.75 -6.54 1.17
CA ASP A 77 -7.51 -6.29 -0.07
C ASP A 77 -6.68 -5.50 -1.09
N ILE A 78 -5.76 -4.67 -0.61
CA ILE A 78 -4.83 -3.90 -1.43
C ILE A 78 -3.44 -4.13 -0.85
N ILE A 79 -2.52 -4.55 -1.71
CA ILE A 79 -1.11 -4.71 -1.35
C ILE A 79 -0.29 -3.83 -2.30
N LYS A 80 0.38 -2.82 -1.76
CA LYS A 80 1.32 -2.03 -2.54
C LYS A 80 2.74 -2.46 -2.18
N VAL A 81 3.55 -2.66 -3.19
CA VAL A 81 4.99 -2.95 -3.07
C VAL A 81 5.78 -2.03 -3.99
N SER A 82 7.01 -1.72 -3.62
CA SER A 82 8.01 -1.18 -4.55
C SER A 82 8.70 -2.34 -5.30
N ASP A 83 9.44 -2.00 -6.34
CA ASP A 83 10.34 -2.95 -7.02
C ASP A 83 11.38 -3.53 -6.04
N GLU A 84 11.96 -2.71 -5.16
CA GLU A 84 12.88 -3.14 -4.11
C GLU A 84 12.22 -4.09 -3.10
N ASP A 85 11.00 -3.79 -2.65
CA ASP A 85 10.23 -4.68 -1.77
C ASP A 85 9.98 -6.04 -2.42
N LEU A 86 9.62 -6.01 -3.71
CA LEU A 86 9.29 -7.23 -4.45
C LEU A 86 10.51 -8.11 -4.67
N GLU A 87 11.68 -7.49 -4.94
CA GLU A 87 12.96 -8.21 -5.01
C GLU A 87 13.33 -8.88 -3.68
N TRP A 88 13.08 -8.22 -2.56
CA TRP A 88 13.33 -8.80 -1.23
C TRP A 88 12.34 -9.91 -0.89
N LEU A 89 11.06 -9.75 -1.25
CA LEU A 89 10.01 -10.74 -0.99
C LEU A 89 10.21 -12.02 -1.82
N ILE A 90 10.55 -11.85 -3.09
CA ILE A 90 10.67 -12.92 -4.10
C ILE A 90 12.03 -12.77 -4.81
N PRO A 91 13.12 -13.20 -4.17
CA PRO A 91 14.44 -13.12 -4.78
C PRO A 91 14.56 -14.05 -5.99
N GLY A 92 15.42 -13.69 -6.94
CA GLY A 92 15.70 -14.51 -8.12
C GLY A 92 15.60 -13.72 -9.42
N THR A 93 15.79 -14.41 -10.54
CA THR A 93 15.98 -13.80 -11.88
C THR A 93 14.68 -13.63 -12.68
N ALA A 94 13.51 -13.97 -12.11
CA ALA A 94 12.24 -13.73 -12.76
C ALA A 94 12.00 -12.22 -12.97
N ASP A 95 11.32 -11.85 -14.05
CA ASP A 95 10.95 -10.45 -14.27
C ASP A 95 9.98 -9.94 -13.21
N ILE A 96 9.92 -8.63 -13.06
CA ILE A 96 9.18 -7.97 -11.99
C ILE A 96 7.68 -8.28 -12.02
N MET A 97 7.09 -8.42 -13.21
CA MET A 97 5.66 -8.73 -13.34
C MET A 97 5.37 -10.18 -13.00
N SER A 98 6.26 -11.10 -13.34
CA SER A 98 6.19 -12.51 -12.91
C SER A 98 6.26 -12.62 -11.38
N LYS A 99 7.12 -11.85 -10.71
CA LYS A 99 7.19 -11.79 -9.25
C LYS A 99 5.91 -11.21 -8.65
N LEU A 100 5.36 -10.15 -9.24
CA LEU A 100 4.10 -9.55 -8.79
C LEU A 100 2.94 -10.55 -8.90
N ALA A 101 2.84 -11.26 -10.01
CA ALA A 101 1.84 -12.30 -10.22
C ALA A 101 2.02 -13.47 -9.23
N GLN A 102 3.27 -13.85 -8.93
CA GLN A 102 3.55 -14.85 -7.90
C GLN A 102 3.11 -14.39 -6.51
N LEU A 103 3.35 -13.11 -6.17
CA LEU A 103 2.89 -12.54 -4.91
C LEU A 103 1.35 -12.50 -4.83
N GLN A 104 0.67 -12.26 -5.95
CA GLN A 104 -0.80 -12.28 -6.02
C GLN A 104 -1.40 -13.68 -5.96
N ALA A 105 -0.67 -14.71 -6.39
CA ALA A 105 -1.20 -16.06 -6.56
C ALA A 105 -2.00 -16.56 -5.35
N GLY A 106 -3.26 -16.97 -5.60
CA GLY A 106 -4.19 -17.42 -4.56
C GLY A 106 -4.83 -16.31 -3.71
N ARG A 107 -4.57 -15.03 -4.00
CA ARG A 107 -5.13 -13.88 -3.27
C ARG A 107 -6.14 -13.11 -4.13
N GLN A 108 -7.19 -12.63 -3.48
CA GLN A 108 -8.19 -11.73 -4.10
C GLN A 108 -7.83 -10.25 -3.83
N ALA A 109 -6.53 -9.93 -3.79
CA ALA A 109 -6.04 -8.61 -3.51
C ALA A 109 -5.68 -7.84 -4.79
N VAL A 110 -5.91 -6.54 -4.78
CA VAL A 110 -5.34 -5.62 -5.76
C VAL A 110 -3.87 -5.44 -5.44
N MET A 111 -2.98 -5.80 -6.39
CA MET A 111 -1.55 -5.57 -6.24
C MET A 111 -1.19 -4.25 -6.89
N ILE A 112 -0.47 -3.39 -6.18
CA ILE A 112 0.09 -2.15 -6.71
C ILE A 112 1.61 -2.26 -6.67
N LEU A 113 2.27 -2.02 -7.80
CA LEU A 113 3.72 -1.95 -7.93
C LEU A 113 4.13 -0.51 -8.26
N THR A 114 5.04 0.06 -7.48
CA THR A 114 5.66 1.35 -7.79
C THR A 114 7.12 1.14 -8.21
N CYS A 115 7.53 1.77 -9.31
CA CYS A 115 8.87 1.67 -9.89
C CYS A 115 9.53 3.07 -9.99
N GLY A 116 9.41 3.87 -8.96
CA GLY A 116 9.97 5.23 -8.90
C GLY A 116 9.58 6.05 -10.13
N LYS A 117 10.57 6.53 -10.89
CA LYS A 117 10.38 7.33 -12.11
C LYS A 117 9.68 6.59 -13.26
N ASP A 118 9.70 5.26 -13.24
CA ASP A 118 9.12 4.44 -14.29
C ASP A 118 7.60 4.22 -14.11
N GLY A 119 7.04 4.81 -13.06
CA GLY A 119 5.59 4.85 -12.85
C GLY A 119 5.06 3.84 -11.85
N ALA A 120 3.78 3.53 -12.00
CA ALA A 120 3.09 2.55 -11.17
C ALA A 120 2.21 1.63 -12.01
N ARG A 121 2.03 0.41 -11.53
CA ARG A 121 1.14 -0.59 -12.14
C ARG A 121 0.20 -1.15 -11.08
N ALA A 122 -0.93 -1.68 -11.53
CA ALA A 122 -1.75 -2.51 -10.67
C ALA A 122 -2.21 -3.76 -11.41
N LEU A 123 -2.15 -4.90 -10.72
CA LEU A 123 -2.70 -6.16 -11.13
C LEU A 123 -3.94 -6.46 -10.28
N LEU A 124 -5.10 -6.52 -10.93
CA LEU A 124 -6.39 -6.77 -10.28
C LEU A 124 -6.64 -8.28 -10.13
N PRO A 125 -7.55 -8.70 -9.23
CA PRO A 125 -7.86 -10.13 -9.03
C PRO A 125 -8.40 -10.85 -10.28
N ASP A 126 -9.01 -10.12 -11.21
CA ASP A 126 -9.51 -10.68 -12.48
C ASP A 126 -8.42 -10.82 -13.56
N GLY A 127 -7.17 -10.49 -13.23
CA GLY A 127 -6.03 -10.50 -14.14
C GLY A 127 -5.86 -9.22 -14.96
N THR A 128 -6.71 -8.21 -14.78
CA THR A 128 -6.55 -6.90 -15.42
C THR A 128 -5.26 -6.24 -14.93
N ASP A 129 -4.39 -5.88 -15.86
CA ASP A 129 -3.15 -5.14 -15.62
C ASP A 129 -3.29 -3.71 -16.16
N VAL A 130 -3.05 -2.73 -15.32
CA VAL A 130 -3.06 -1.30 -15.67
C VAL A 130 -1.73 -0.67 -15.30
N ALA A 131 -1.30 0.32 -16.09
CA ALA A 131 -0.06 1.05 -15.85
C ALA A 131 -0.26 2.54 -16.05
N VAL A 132 0.44 3.34 -15.26
CA VAL A 132 0.45 4.82 -15.35
C VAL A 132 1.88 5.33 -15.30
N SER A 133 2.12 6.45 -16.03
CA SER A 133 3.38 7.17 -15.97
C SER A 133 3.39 8.14 -14.79
N VAL A 134 4.58 8.53 -14.34
CA VAL A 134 4.75 9.59 -13.35
C VAL A 134 4.71 10.94 -14.06
N PRO A 135 3.97 11.95 -13.55
CA PRO A 135 4.08 13.31 -14.03
C PRO A 135 5.52 13.83 -13.89
N PRO A 136 6.00 14.65 -14.85
CA PRO A 136 7.33 15.27 -14.73
C PRO A 136 7.44 16.09 -13.45
N ALA A 137 8.51 15.86 -12.68
CA ALA A 137 8.80 16.62 -11.47
C ALA A 137 10.31 16.83 -11.32
N VAL A 138 10.70 17.98 -10.77
CA VAL A 138 12.08 18.22 -10.34
C VAL A 138 12.22 17.61 -8.95
N VAL A 139 12.96 16.51 -8.86
CA VAL A 139 13.14 15.79 -7.59
C VAL A 139 14.08 16.57 -6.67
N VAL A 140 13.56 16.98 -5.52
CA VAL A 140 14.29 17.64 -4.43
C VAL A 140 14.56 16.63 -3.31
N ASP A 141 13.55 15.83 -2.93
CA ASP A 141 13.63 14.83 -1.88
C ASP A 141 12.64 13.70 -2.17
N THR A 142 13.02 12.47 -1.87
CA THR A 142 12.15 11.29 -2.09
C THR A 142 11.46 10.80 -0.81
N VAL A 143 11.75 11.42 0.34
CA VAL A 143 11.14 11.04 1.62
C VAL A 143 9.63 11.25 1.59
N GLY A 144 8.89 10.18 1.92
CA GLY A 144 7.43 10.20 1.96
C GLY A 144 6.73 10.05 0.59
N ALA A 145 7.49 9.89 -0.51
CA ALA A 145 6.88 9.71 -1.84
C ALA A 145 5.92 8.50 -1.89
N GLY A 146 6.33 7.36 -1.35
CA GLY A 146 5.49 6.15 -1.27
C GLY A 146 4.25 6.36 -0.41
N ASP A 147 4.42 6.97 0.76
CA ASP A 147 3.30 7.23 1.69
C ASP A 147 2.28 8.19 1.07
N THR A 148 2.75 9.24 0.39
CA THR A 148 1.86 10.20 -0.27
C THR A 148 1.22 9.64 -1.55
N PHE A 149 1.90 8.76 -2.27
CA PHE A 149 1.30 7.98 -3.35
C PHE A 149 0.14 7.13 -2.81
N ASN A 150 0.36 6.37 -1.73
CA ASN A 150 -0.68 5.56 -1.09
C ASN A 150 -1.85 6.41 -0.61
N ALA A 151 -1.57 7.55 0.02
CA ALA A 151 -2.60 8.51 0.46
C ALA A 151 -3.41 9.03 -0.72
N GLY A 152 -2.77 9.35 -1.86
CA GLY A 152 -3.44 9.77 -3.08
C GLY A 152 -4.35 8.68 -3.65
N VAL A 153 -3.86 7.44 -3.76
CA VAL A 153 -4.68 6.30 -4.21
C VAL A 153 -5.90 6.12 -3.32
N LEU A 154 -5.72 6.10 -2.00
CA LEU A 154 -6.81 5.95 -1.04
C LEU A 154 -7.79 7.13 -1.10
N ALA A 155 -7.30 8.37 -1.23
CA ALA A 155 -8.14 9.56 -1.33
C ALA A 155 -9.02 9.54 -2.59
N HIS A 156 -8.47 9.09 -3.73
CA HIS A 156 -9.25 8.94 -4.95
C HIS A 156 -10.32 7.86 -4.80
N LEU A 157 -9.94 6.66 -4.35
CA LEU A 157 -10.88 5.56 -4.14
C LEU A 157 -11.98 5.93 -3.13
N HIS A 158 -11.64 6.72 -2.10
CA HIS A 158 -12.61 7.24 -1.14
C HIS A 158 -13.61 8.19 -1.80
N SER A 159 -13.14 9.15 -2.61
CA SER A 159 -14.01 10.10 -3.31
C SER A 159 -14.98 9.43 -4.27
N GLU A 160 -14.59 8.30 -4.85
CA GLU A 160 -15.43 7.46 -5.72
C GLU A 160 -16.27 6.42 -4.94
N GLN A 161 -16.30 6.51 -3.61
CA GLN A 161 -17.00 5.57 -2.72
C GLN A 161 -16.58 4.10 -2.91
N SER A 162 -15.35 3.88 -3.37
CA SER A 162 -14.79 2.56 -3.71
C SER A 162 -14.04 1.89 -2.56
N LEU A 163 -13.91 2.53 -1.38
CA LEU A 163 -13.26 1.97 -0.20
C LEU A 163 -14.22 1.19 0.71
N THR A 164 -14.88 0.20 0.13
CA THR A 164 -15.66 -0.81 0.86
C THR A 164 -15.25 -2.21 0.36
N LYS A 165 -15.44 -3.23 1.17
CA LYS A 165 -15.14 -4.63 0.77
C LYS A 165 -15.83 -5.03 -0.54
N ALA A 166 -17.08 -4.63 -0.72
CA ALA A 166 -17.85 -4.96 -1.92
C ALA A 166 -17.30 -4.22 -3.16
N ALA A 167 -17.00 -2.94 -3.02
CA ALA A 167 -16.51 -2.11 -4.13
C ALA A 167 -15.09 -2.51 -4.57
N ILE A 168 -14.18 -2.79 -3.64
CA ILE A 168 -12.81 -3.23 -3.96
C ILE A 168 -12.82 -4.55 -4.75
N ARG A 169 -13.70 -5.49 -4.41
CA ARG A 169 -13.83 -6.77 -5.14
C ARG A 169 -14.37 -6.60 -6.56
N GLN A 170 -15.04 -5.49 -6.84
CA GLN A 170 -15.62 -5.15 -8.15
C GLN A 170 -14.83 -4.05 -8.87
N LEU A 171 -13.68 -3.68 -8.32
CA LEU A 171 -12.86 -2.61 -8.88
C LEU A 171 -12.41 -2.97 -10.30
N ARG A 172 -12.60 -2.04 -11.23
CA ARG A 172 -12.26 -2.21 -12.65
C ARG A 172 -10.99 -1.44 -13.00
N GLY A 173 -10.31 -1.89 -14.05
CA GLY A 173 -9.07 -1.27 -14.51
C GLY A 173 -9.17 0.25 -14.68
N ALA A 174 -10.24 0.75 -15.29
CA ALA A 174 -10.44 2.20 -15.49
C ALA A 174 -10.49 3.01 -14.18
N HIS A 175 -11.11 2.48 -13.12
CA HIS A 175 -11.12 3.14 -11.81
C HIS A 175 -9.74 3.08 -11.16
N MET A 176 -9.05 1.91 -11.28
CA MET A 176 -7.72 1.76 -10.73
C MET A 176 -6.70 2.66 -11.43
N THR A 177 -6.80 2.81 -12.76
CA THR A 177 -5.96 3.75 -13.51
C THR A 177 -6.04 5.17 -12.94
N LYS A 178 -7.25 5.69 -12.74
CA LYS A 178 -7.45 7.03 -12.16
C LYS A 178 -6.90 7.15 -10.75
N ALA A 179 -7.05 6.11 -9.94
CA ALA A 179 -6.51 6.09 -8.58
C ALA A 179 -4.96 6.13 -8.59
N LEU A 180 -4.32 5.35 -9.48
CA LEU A 180 -2.87 5.38 -9.66
C LEU A 180 -2.37 6.73 -10.19
N GLU A 181 -3.06 7.32 -11.19
CA GLU A 181 -2.73 8.64 -11.74
C GLU A 181 -2.79 9.72 -10.65
N PHE A 182 -3.83 9.69 -9.82
CA PHE A 182 -3.96 10.63 -8.71
C PHE A 182 -2.87 10.42 -7.67
N GLY A 183 -2.55 9.17 -7.29
CA GLY A 183 -1.44 8.83 -6.41
C GLY A 183 -0.10 9.31 -6.95
N ALA A 184 0.16 9.08 -8.24
CA ALA A 184 1.39 9.53 -8.91
C ALA A 184 1.51 11.07 -8.93
N LYS A 185 0.40 11.78 -9.15
CA LYS A 185 0.33 13.25 -9.10
C LYS A 185 0.65 13.79 -7.71
N VAL A 186 0.07 13.21 -6.66
CA VAL A 186 0.36 13.57 -5.25
C VAL A 186 1.82 13.34 -4.91
N ALA A 187 2.37 12.19 -5.29
CA ALA A 187 3.77 11.87 -5.05
C ALA A 187 4.71 12.81 -5.82
N ALA A 188 4.39 13.18 -7.07
CA ALA A 188 5.20 14.11 -7.87
C ALA A 188 5.31 15.50 -7.21
N VAL A 189 4.24 16.00 -6.61
CA VAL A 189 4.28 17.27 -5.83
C VAL A 189 5.15 17.09 -4.58
N THR A 190 5.03 15.96 -3.88
CA THR A 190 5.81 15.68 -2.66
C THR A 190 7.30 15.66 -2.95
N VAL A 191 7.73 14.94 -4.00
CA VAL A 191 9.18 14.83 -4.32
C VAL A 191 9.80 16.14 -4.81
N ALA A 192 8.98 17.10 -5.24
CA ALA A 192 9.44 18.44 -5.61
C ALA A 192 9.66 19.38 -4.40
N ARG A 193 9.50 18.87 -3.16
CA ARG A 193 9.63 19.62 -1.92
C ARG A 193 10.65 18.95 -1.00
N ALA A 194 11.26 19.74 -0.11
CA ALA A 194 12.15 19.19 0.90
C ALA A 194 11.36 18.49 2.02
N GLY A 195 11.79 17.29 2.41
CA GLY A 195 11.19 16.46 3.45
C GLY A 195 9.83 15.87 3.04
N ALA A 196 9.20 15.12 3.93
CA ALA A 196 7.88 14.55 3.73
C ALA A 196 6.79 15.65 3.81
N ASN A 197 6.66 16.42 2.73
CA ASN A 197 5.77 17.58 2.64
C ASN A 197 4.66 17.36 1.60
N PRO A 198 3.57 16.64 1.97
CA PRO A 198 2.49 16.32 1.05
C PRO A 198 1.71 17.58 0.66
N PRO A 199 1.12 17.60 -0.55
CA PRO A 199 0.29 18.71 -1.00
C PRO A 199 -1.08 18.73 -0.29
N TRP A 200 -1.63 19.91 -0.13
CA TRP A 200 -3.04 20.09 0.17
C TRP A 200 -3.89 19.83 -1.09
N ARG A 201 -5.18 19.52 -0.90
CA ARG A 201 -6.08 19.20 -2.01
C ARG A 201 -6.14 20.31 -3.08
N HIS A 202 -6.16 21.58 -2.69
CA HIS A 202 -6.19 22.71 -3.62
C HIS A 202 -4.91 22.83 -4.47
N GLU A 203 -3.77 22.36 -3.97
CA GLU A 203 -2.50 22.37 -4.72
C GLU A 203 -2.41 21.28 -5.79
N ILE A 204 -3.31 20.27 -5.72
CA ILE A 204 -3.35 19.17 -6.70
C ILE A 204 -4.34 19.49 -7.83
N SER A 205 -5.36 20.29 -7.55
CA SER A 205 -6.45 20.56 -8.51
C SER A 205 -5.99 21.39 -9.71
N ASP A 206 -4.92 22.17 -9.53
CA ASP A 206 -4.42 23.14 -10.52
C ASP A 206 -3.18 22.63 -11.29
N ALA A 207 -2.78 21.39 -11.12
CA ALA A 207 -1.57 20.80 -11.73
C ALA A 207 -1.90 19.78 -12.82
#